data_3ae224e672fe86178063b4dacbfce721
#
_entry.id   3ae224e672fe86178063b4dacbfce721
#
_cell.length_a   1.000
_cell.length_b   1.000
_cell.length_c   1.000
_cell.angle_alpha   90.00
_cell.angle_beta   90.00
_cell.angle_gamma   90.00
#
_symmetry.space_group_name_H-M   'P 1'
#
loop_
_entity.id
_entity.type
_entity.pdbx_description
1 polymer ?
#
loop_
_entity_poly.entity_id
_entity_poly.type
_entity_poly.pdbx_seq_one_letter_code
_entity_poly.pdbx_strand_id
1 'polypeptide(L)'
;KDYMSNHSDLPAQQIDSVIGIKGGPVLLTIHFVKQELQLAFLRESNDSKSVTDIFNSLYSKLGSDAYSDLFPILLADNGSEFSNPTAIEFDKEGKLRSRVFYCDANAPFQKPNCENNHEFIRRIIPKGVDFGKYTQKDIDIMMSHINSYARKSLGNKSPYEVFAFQYGE
;
A
#
# COMPACT_ATOMS: atom_id res chain seq x y z
N LYS A 1 14.56 -5.77 13.32
CA LYS A 1 15.51 -6.40 12.34
C LYS A 1 15.43 -7.93 12.42
N ASP A 2 15.46 -8.53 13.60
CA ASP A 2 15.53 -9.99 13.77
C ASP A 2 14.29 -10.74 13.22
N TYR A 3 13.08 -10.17 13.34
CA TYR A 3 11.88 -10.83 12.82
C TYR A 3 11.90 -10.94 11.29
N MET A 4 12.21 -9.86 10.58
CA MET A 4 12.27 -9.87 9.11
C MET A 4 13.42 -10.73 8.57
N SER A 5 14.55 -10.79 9.29
CA SER A 5 15.66 -11.69 8.92
C SER A 5 15.28 -13.16 9.04
N ASN A 6 14.46 -13.51 10.04
CA ASN A 6 13.99 -14.87 10.27
C ASN A 6 12.79 -15.27 9.40
N HIS A 7 12.17 -14.31 8.71
CA HIS A 7 10.99 -14.48 7.86
C HIS A 7 11.18 -13.80 6.50
N SER A 8 12.36 -13.93 5.92
CA SER A 8 12.76 -13.30 4.66
C SER A 8 11.95 -13.78 3.43
N ASP A 9 11.28 -14.90 3.55
CA ASP A 9 10.39 -15.51 2.57
C ASP A 9 8.99 -14.87 2.54
N LEU A 10 8.56 -14.28 3.67
CA LEU A 10 7.28 -13.60 3.72
C LEU A 10 7.29 -12.31 2.88
N PRO A 11 6.22 -12.04 2.12
CA PRO A 11 6.11 -10.79 1.38
C PRO A 11 5.91 -9.61 2.34
N ALA A 12 6.73 -8.58 2.19
CA ALA A 12 6.56 -7.30 2.88
C ALA A 12 5.97 -6.28 1.91
N GLN A 13 4.78 -5.77 2.23
CA GLN A 13 4.13 -4.74 1.45
C GLN A 13 4.50 -3.37 2.01
N GLN A 14 4.83 -2.42 1.15
CA GLN A 14 5.13 -1.06 1.56
C GLN A 14 3.86 -0.23 1.55
N ILE A 15 3.62 0.50 2.63
CA ILE A 15 2.49 1.43 2.75
C ILE A 15 2.99 2.86 2.91
N ASP A 16 2.30 3.80 2.25
CA ASP A 16 2.68 5.20 2.24
C ASP A 16 1.48 6.10 1.91
N SER A 17 1.60 7.40 2.14
CA SER A 17 0.57 8.39 1.82
C SER A 17 1.00 9.31 0.70
N VAL A 18 0.10 9.55 -0.27
CA VAL A 18 0.30 10.53 -1.33
C VAL A 18 -0.60 11.73 -1.05
N ILE A 19 0.02 12.87 -0.71
CA ILE A 19 -0.69 14.10 -0.35
C ILE A 19 -0.85 14.98 -1.59
N GLY A 20 -2.08 15.38 -1.92
CA GLY A 20 -2.39 16.36 -2.97
C GLY A 20 -2.16 17.79 -2.46
N ILE A 21 -3.16 18.32 -1.76
CA ILE A 21 -3.11 19.62 -1.08
C ILE A 21 -3.09 19.40 0.43
N LYS A 22 -2.54 20.38 1.15
CA LYS A 22 -2.51 20.33 2.62
C LYS A 22 -3.93 20.42 3.17
N GLY A 23 -4.30 19.46 4.03
CA GLY A 23 -5.61 19.42 4.69
C GLY A 23 -6.76 18.90 3.81
N GLY A 24 -6.49 18.52 2.56
CA GLY A 24 -7.45 17.85 1.68
C GLY A 24 -7.36 16.32 1.76
N PRO A 25 -8.21 15.62 0.98
CA PRO A 25 -8.12 14.18 0.83
C PRO A 25 -6.75 13.71 0.36
N VAL A 26 -6.39 12.47 0.77
CA VAL A 26 -5.09 11.87 0.49
C VAL A 26 -5.26 10.45 -0.01
N LEU A 27 -4.24 9.88 -0.66
CA LEU A 27 -4.24 8.47 -1.01
C LEU A 27 -3.41 7.68 0.01
N LEU A 28 -3.93 6.54 0.47
CA LEU A 28 -3.10 5.46 0.99
C LEU A 28 -2.65 4.60 -0.17
N THR A 29 -1.36 4.37 -0.32
CA THR A 29 -0.82 3.43 -1.29
C THR A 29 -0.33 2.17 -0.60
N ILE A 30 -0.58 1.01 -1.22
CA ILE A 30 -0.05 -0.28 -0.79
C ILE A 30 0.72 -0.85 -1.97
N HIS A 31 2.02 -1.05 -1.81
CA HIS A 31 2.91 -1.53 -2.86
C HIS A 31 3.37 -2.95 -2.58
N PHE A 32 3.03 -3.86 -3.48
CA PHE A 32 3.50 -5.25 -3.51
C PHE A 32 4.87 -5.28 -4.18
N VAL A 33 5.93 -5.28 -3.38
CA VAL A 33 7.29 -5.06 -3.85
C VAL A 33 7.74 -6.07 -4.91
N LYS A 34 7.46 -7.35 -4.70
CA LYS A 34 7.88 -8.43 -5.62
C LYS A 34 7.16 -8.38 -6.97
N GLN A 35 5.91 -7.95 -6.98
CA GLN A 35 5.05 -7.87 -8.18
C GLN A 35 5.05 -6.47 -8.80
N GLU A 36 5.66 -5.50 -8.12
CA GLU A 36 5.60 -4.06 -8.47
C GLU A 36 4.16 -3.55 -8.64
N LEU A 37 3.18 -4.27 -8.09
CA LEU A 37 1.77 -3.87 -8.13
C LEU A 37 1.49 -2.86 -7.02
N GLN A 38 0.75 -1.82 -7.36
CA GLN A 38 0.36 -0.79 -6.41
C GLN A 38 -1.15 -0.62 -6.36
N LEU A 39 -1.70 -0.62 -5.16
CA LEU A 39 -3.07 -0.20 -4.88
C LEU A 39 -3.07 1.22 -4.33
N ALA A 40 -4.16 1.95 -4.55
CA ALA A 40 -4.35 3.28 -3.96
C ALA A 40 -5.79 3.44 -3.49
N PHE A 41 -5.95 3.98 -2.28
CA PHE A 41 -7.24 4.19 -1.63
C PHE A 41 -7.41 5.65 -1.24
N LEU A 42 -8.49 6.27 -1.70
CA LEU A 42 -8.84 7.64 -1.35
C LEU A 42 -9.31 7.72 0.10
N ARG A 43 -8.77 8.66 0.85
CA ARG A 43 -9.11 8.94 2.26
C ARG A 43 -9.45 10.42 2.42
N GLU A 44 -10.50 10.72 3.16
CA GLU A 44 -10.94 12.10 3.44
C GLU A 44 -9.96 12.88 4.32
N SER A 45 -9.20 12.18 5.16
CA SER A 45 -8.25 12.77 6.11
C SER A 45 -6.96 11.96 6.19
N ASN A 46 -5.86 12.64 6.54
CA ASN A 46 -4.55 11.99 6.76
C ASN A 46 -4.35 11.67 8.24
N ASP A 47 -5.12 10.70 8.75
CA ASP A 47 -5.08 10.24 10.13
C ASP A 47 -5.04 8.71 10.24
N SER A 48 -4.73 8.21 11.43
CA SER A 48 -4.59 6.78 11.69
C SER A 48 -5.91 6.02 11.61
N LYS A 49 -7.04 6.69 11.90
CA LYS A 49 -8.35 6.07 11.79
C LYS A 49 -8.68 5.74 10.33
N SER A 50 -8.48 6.66 9.40
CA SER A 50 -8.76 6.47 7.98
C SER A 50 -7.88 5.36 7.36
N VAL A 51 -6.64 5.19 7.82
CA VAL A 51 -5.78 4.06 7.44
C VAL A 51 -6.36 2.75 7.97
N THR A 52 -6.71 2.70 9.26
CA THR A 52 -7.30 1.51 9.88
C THR A 52 -8.61 1.08 9.21
N ASP A 53 -9.47 2.04 8.85
CA ASP A 53 -10.74 1.77 8.18
C ASP A 53 -10.53 1.08 6.82
N ILE A 54 -9.49 1.46 6.06
CA ILE A 54 -9.14 0.79 4.80
C ILE A 54 -8.71 -0.66 5.06
N PHE A 55 -7.81 -0.92 6.01
CA PHE A 55 -7.38 -2.28 6.32
C PHE A 55 -8.52 -3.14 6.86
N ASN A 56 -9.45 -2.57 7.64
CA ASN A 56 -10.66 -3.26 8.08
C ASN A 56 -11.58 -3.62 6.90
N SER A 57 -11.73 -2.71 5.93
CA SER A 57 -12.51 -2.97 4.72
C SER A 57 -11.88 -4.07 3.86
N LEU A 58 -10.55 -4.04 3.68
CA LEU A 58 -9.81 -5.08 2.96
C LEU A 58 -9.96 -6.45 3.65
N TYR A 59 -9.79 -6.50 4.97
CA TYR A 59 -9.96 -7.72 5.75
C TYR A 59 -11.36 -8.31 5.62
N SER A 60 -12.39 -7.45 5.70
CA SER A 60 -13.78 -7.87 5.54
C SER A 60 -14.10 -8.41 4.15
N LYS A 61 -13.50 -7.83 3.10
CA LYS A 61 -13.73 -8.23 1.70
C LYS A 61 -13.00 -9.51 1.30
N LEU A 62 -11.77 -9.66 1.77
CA LEU A 62 -10.88 -10.77 1.40
C LEU A 62 -11.09 -12.01 2.26
N GLY A 63 -11.55 -11.82 3.51
CA GLY A 63 -11.52 -12.87 4.53
C GLY A 63 -10.13 -13.03 5.14
N SER A 64 -10.07 -13.77 6.27
CA SER A 64 -8.86 -13.89 7.08
C SER A 64 -7.68 -14.51 6.34
N ASP A 65 -7.92 -15.54 5.56
CA ASP A 65 -6.85 -16.35 4.95
C ASP A 65 -6.18 -15.57 3.80
N ALA A 66 -6.98 -15.12 2.83
CA ALA A 66 -6.45 -14.32 1.71
C ALA A 66 -5.81 -13.00 2.18
N TYR A 67 -6.37 -12.37 3.23
CA TYR A 67 -5.76 -11.18 3.80
C TYR A 67 -4.40 -11.46 4.43
N SER A 68 -4.28 -12.54 5.20
CA SER A 68 -3.02 -12.92 5.85
C SER A 68 -1.93 -13.32 4.85
N ASP A 69 -2.32 -13.91 3.72
CA ASP A 69 -1.40 -14.25 2.63
C ASP A 69 -0.90 -13.02 1.87
N LEU A 70 -1.79 -12.03 1.65
CA LEU A 70 -1.46 -10.81 0.91
C LEU A 70 -0.74 -9.77 1.75
N PHE A 71 -1.06 -9.67 3.04
CA PHE A 71 -0.58 -8.60 3.94
C PHE A 71 0.06 -9.14 5.23
N PRO A 72 0.95 -10.15 5.17
CA PRO A 72 1.57 -10.68 6.39
C PRO A 72 2.46 -9.67 7.09
N ILE A 73 3.15 -8.84 6.31
CA ILE A 73 4.05 -7.78 6.79
C ILE A 73 3.75 -6.48 6.05
N LEU A 74 3.56 -5.40 6.81
CA LEU A 74 3.38 -4.04 6.31
C LEU A 74 4.55 -3.18 6.77
N LEU A 75 5.22 -2.51 5.84
CA LEU A 75 6.33 -1.62 6.09
C LEU A 75 5.88 -0.17 5.89
N ALA A 76 5.77 0.58 6.97
CA ALA A 76 5.39 1.99 6.99
C ALA A 76 6.59 2.90 7.21
N ASP A 77 6.43 4.20 6.95
CA ASP A 77 7.29 5.22 7.53
C ASP A 77 6.77 5.62 8.93
N ASN A 78 7.43 6.61 9.54
CA ASN A 78 7.04 7.13 10.86
C ASN A 78 5.98 8.25 10.75
N GLY A 79 5.13 8.24 9.73
CA GLY A 79 4.04 9.19 9.58
C GLY A 79 3.00 9.08 10.70
N SER A 80 2.40 10.20 11.09
CA SER A 80 1.38 10.23 12.16
C SER A 80 0.14 9.39 11.81
N GLU A 81 -0.16 9.21 10.53
CA GLU A 81 -1.24 8.34 10.04
C GLU A 81 -0.99 6.85 10.29
N PHE A 82 0.25 6.45 10.54
CA PHE A 82 0.62 5.08 10.88
C PHE A 82 0.88 4.89 12.39
N SER A 83 0.50 5.85 13.22
CA SER A 83 0.78 5.84 14.68
C SER A 83 -0.05 4.83 15.47
N ASN A 84 -0.99 4.14 14.89
CA ASN A 84 -1.79 3.11 15.55
C ASN A 84 -1.59 1.72 14.89
N PRO A 85 -0.39 1.11 15.02
CA PRO A 85 -0.11 -0.19 14.43
C PRO A 85 -1.03 -1.30 14.98
N THR A 86 -1.36 -1.26 16.26
CA THR A 86 -2.21 -2.27 16.90
C THR A 86 -3.56 -2.41 16.20
N ALA A 87 -4.20 -1.31 15.80
CA ALA A 87 -5.47 -1.35 15.09
C ALA A 87 -5.36 -1.90 13.66
N ILE A 88 -4.16 -1.88 13.06
CA ILE A 88 -3.89 -2.51 11.76
C ILE A 88 -3.54 -3.99 11.95
N GLU A 89 -2.75 -4.32 12.98
CA GLU A 89 -2.25 -5.67 13.23
C GLU A 89 -3.32 -6.65 13.71
N PHE A 90 -4.29 -6.18 14.49
CA PHE A 90 -5.32 -7.02 15.08
C PHE A 90 -6.70 -6.73 14.48
N ASP A 91 -7.52 -7.76 14.35
CA ASP A 91 -8.93 -7.62 14.02
C ASP A 91 -9.77 -7.24 15.25
N LYS A 92 -11.09 -7.11 15.06
CA LYS A 92 -12.02 -6.73 16.14
C LYS A 92 -12.13 -7.78 17.26
N GLU A 93 -11.72 -8.99 16.99
CA GLU A 93 -11.74 -10.14 17.92
C GLU A 93 -10.39 -10.30 18.65
N GLY A 94 -9.42 -9.46 18.30
CA GLY A 94 -8.06 -9.49 18.86
C GLY A 94 -7.16 -10.55 18.21
N LYS A 95 -7.54 -11.10 17.05
CA LYS A 95 -6.71 -12.03 16.29
C LYS A 95 -5.70 -11.25 15.45
N LEU A 96 -4.43 -11.65 15.51
CA LEU A 96 -3.37 -11.08 14.68
C LEU A 96 -3.62 -11.40 13.20
N ARG A 97 -3.63 -10.37 12.35
CA ARG A 97 -3.86 -10.47 10.90
C ARG A 97 -2.70 -9.95 10.04
N SER A 98 -1.86 -9.07 10.60
CA SER A 98 -0.68 -8.49 9.94
C SER A 98 0.36 -8.16 11.00
N ARG A 99 1.58 -7.83 10.55
CA ARG A 99 2.59 -7.17 11.40
C ARG A 99 3.04 -5.88 10.74
N VAL A 100 3.08 -4.80 11.51
CA VAL A 100 3.51 -3.48 11.06
C VAL A 100 4.93 -3.22 11.53
N PHE A 101 5.81 -2.87 10.60
CA PHE A 101 7.17 -2.43 10.89
C PHE A 101 7.39 -1.03 10.33
N TYR A 102 8.26 -0.29 10.99
CA TYR A 102 8.64 1.06 10.56
C TYR A 102 10.04 1.08 9.98
N CYS A 103 10.21 1.85 8.91
CA CYS A 103 11.53 2.16 8.39
C CYS A 103 12.33 2.99 9.39
N ASP A 104 13.64 2.78 9.45
CA ASP A 104 14.52 3.64 10.22
C ASP A 104 14.42 5.08 9.70
N ALA A 105 14.45 6.07 10.59
CA ALA A 105 14.46 7.47 10.21
C ALA A 105 15.67 7.75 9.28
N ASN A 106 15.41 8.45 8.18
CA ASN A 106 16.42 8.78 7.16
C ASN A 106 17.04 7.57 6.42
N ALA A 107 16.31 6.47 6.28
CA ALA A 107 16.73 5.29 5.50
C ALA A 107 15.89 5.11 4.21
N PRO A 108 15.95 6.03 3.22
CA PRO A 108 15.16 5.95 1.99
C PRO A 108 15.45 4.67 1.18
N PHE A 109 16.65 4.09 1.34
CA PHE A 109 17.01 2.82 0.72
C PHE A 109 16.18 1.61 1.22
N GLN A 110 15.44 1.75 2.31
CA GLN A 110 14.53 0.71 2.82
C GLN A 110 13.19 0.66 2.08
N LYS A 111 12.84 1.74 1.35
CA LYS A 111 11.64 1.83 0.51
C LYS A 111 11.93 2.35 -0.92
N PRO A 112 12.93 1.84 -1.65
CA PRO A 112 13.33 2.41 -2.93
C PRO A 112 12.22 2.35 -3.99
N ASN A 113 11.30 1.39 -3.87
CA ASN A 113 10.27 1.16 -4.87
C ASN A 113 9.00 2.01 -4.66
N CYS A 114 8.72 2.46 -3.43
CA CYS A 114 7.57 3.35 -3.17
C CYS A 114 7.70 4.68 -3.90
N GLU A 115 8.90 5.29 -3.88
CA GLU A 115 9.14 6.58 -4.55
C GLU A 115 8.91 6.48 -6.06
N ASN A 116 9.43 5.44 -6.70
CA ASN A 116 9.25 5.21 -8.14
C ASN A 116 7.76 5.03 -8.51
N ASN A 117 6.98 4.34 -7.69
CA ASN A 117 5.56 4.13 -7.95
C ASN A 117 4.74 5.40 -7.72
N HIS A 118 5.12 6.24 -6.76
CA HIS A 118 4.50 7.55 -6.59
C HIS A 118 4.73 8.45 -7.81
N GLU A 119 5.85 8.31 -8.53
CA GLU A 119 6.07 9.03 -9.77
C GLU A 119 5.02 8.70 -10.84
N PHE A 120 4.58 7.45 -10.98
CA PHE A 120 3.51 7.09 -11.92
C PHE A 120 2.20 7.80 -11.58
N ILE A 121 1.84 7.84 -10.29
CA ILE A 121 0.67 8.63 -9.83
C ILE A 121 0.88 10.10 -10.16
N ARG A 122 2.08 10.65 -9.90
CA ARG A 122 2.41 12.07 -10.11
C ARG A 122 2.47 12.49 -11.57
N ARG A 123 2.70 11.57 -12.50
CA ARG A 123 2.59 11.84 -13.95
C ARG A 123 1.14 12.04 -14.39
N ILE A 124 0.17 11.44 -13.70
CA ILE A 124 -1.26 11.56 -14.00
C ILE A 124 -1.88 12.67 -13.14
N ILE A 125 -1.60 12.68 -11.84
CA ILE A 125 -2.08 13.69 -10.88
C ILE A 125 -0.88 14.39 -10.25
N PRO A 126 -0.49 15.57 -10.75
CA PRO A 126 0.66 16.32 -10.24
C PRO A 126 0.53 16.73 -8.77
N LYS A 127 1.66 17.13 -8.16
CA LYS A 127 1.66 17.72 -6.81
C LYS A 127 0.80 18.98 -6.77
N GLY A 128 0.09 19.19 -5.66
CA GLY A 128 -0.76 20.36 -5.46
C GLY A 128 -2.16 20.24 -6.08
N VAL A 129 -2.49 19.10 -6.70
CA VAL A 129 -3.86 18.82 -7.15
C VAL A 129 -4.66 18.27 -5.98
N ASP A 130 -5.88 18.78 -5.80
CA ASP A 130 -6.82 18.33 -4.79
C ASP A 130 -7.41 16.96 -5.18
N PHE A 131 -7.17 15.93 -4.35
CA PHE A 131 -7.75 14.59 -4.55
C PHE A 131 -9.26 14.56 -4.32
N GLY A 132 -9.85 15.55 -3.65
CA GLY A 132 -11.31 15.67 -3.49
C GLY A 132 -12.09 15.84 -4.79
N LYS A 133 -11.39 16.09 -5.90
CA LYS A 133 -11.98 16.13 -7.26
C LYS A 133 -12.21 14.75 -7.86
N TYR A 134 -11.69 13.70 -7.24
CA TYR A 134 -11.72 12.33 -7.74
C TYR A 134 -12.55 11.44 -6.82
N THR A 135 -13.17 10.45 -7.40
CA THR A 135 -13.80 9.34 -6.67
C THR A 135 -12.83 8.17 -6.52
N GLN A 136 -13.13 7.22 -5.63
CA GLN A 136 -12.34 5.97 -5.56
C GLN A 136 -12.29 5.26 -6.91
N LYS A 137 -13.39 5.29 -7.68
CA LYS A 137 -13.44 4.68 -9.03
C LYS A 137 -12.45 5.32 -10.01
N ASP A 138 -12.26 6.65 -9.94
CA ASP A 138 -11.27 7.33 -10.77
C ASP A 138 -9.85 6.90 -10.39
N ILE A 139 -9.59 6.75 -9.08
CA ILE A 139 -8.33 6.23 -8.56
C ILE A 139 -8.10 4.78 -9.00
N ASP A 140 -9.13 3.92 -8.94
CA ASP A 140 -9.05 2.53 -9.39
C ASP A 140 -8.72 2.42 -10.88
N ILE A 141 -9.32 3.27 -11.73
CA ILE A 141 -9.02 3.34 -13.16
C ILE A 141 -7.56 3.76 -13.38
N MET A 142 -7.10 4.79 -12.68
CA MET A 142 -5.71 5.24 -12.74
C MET A 142 -4.74 4.11 -12.37
N MET A 143 -5.01 3.41 -11.25
CA MET A 143 -4.16 2.31 -10.79
C MET A 143 -4.22 1.11 -11.74
N SER A 144 -5.36 0.84 -12.37
CA SER A 144 -5.48 -0.17 -13.42
C SER A 144 -4.54 0.11 -14.59
N HIS A 145 -4.49 1.35 -15.07
CA HIS A 145 -3.54 1.74 -16.12
C HIS A 145 -2.08 1.58 -15.66
N ILE A 146 -1.73 2.07 -14.47
CA ILE A 146 -0.36 1.99 -13.93
C ILE A 146 0.09 0.52 -13.80
N ASN A 147 -0.79 -0.36 -13.33
CA ASN A 147 -0.49 -1.78 -13.11
C ASN A 147 -0.54 -2.63 -14.40
N SER A 148 -1.07 -2.10 -15.49
CA SER A 148 -1.10 -2.77 -16.80
C SER A 148 0.16 -2.52 -17.64
N TYR A 149 1.03 -1.61 -17.23
CA TYR A 149 2.26 -1.30 -17.95
C TYR A 149 3.30 -2.41 -17.78
N ALA A 150 3.79 -2.92 -18.91
CA ALA A 150 4.91 -3.88 -18.93
C ALA A 150 6.18 -3.25 -18.35
N ARG A 151 6.87 -3.97 -17.46
CA ARG A 151 8.07 -3.50 -16.79
C ARG A 151 9.28 -4.39 -17.12
N LYS A 152 10.40 -3.76 -17.44
CA LYS A 152 11.65 -4.48 -17.74
C LYS A 152 12.12 -5.31 -16.55
N SER A 153 11.96 -4.79 -15.34
CA SER A 153 12.24 -5.47 -14.05
C SER A 153 11.45 -6.76 -13.86
N LEU A 154 10.26 -6.85 -14.47
CA LEU A 154 9.38 -8.03 -14.42
C LEU A 154 9.47 -8.89 -15.70
N GLY A 155 10.57 -8.81 -16.44
CA GLY A 155 10.74 -9.55 -17.69
C GLY A 155 9.75 -9.15 -18.78
N ASN A 156 9.42 -7.85 -18.88
CA ASN A 156 8.43 -7.25 -19.76
C ASN A 156 6.97 -7.70 -19.51
N LYS A 157 6.69 -8.22 -18.32
CA LYS A 157 5.32 -8.46 -17.85
C LYS A 157 4.79 -7.23 -17.11
N SER A 158 3.48 -7.09 -17.06
CA SER A 158 2.83 -6.08 -16.22
C SER A 158 2.76 -6.55 -14.76
N PRO A 159 2.64 -5.63 -13.78
CA PRO A 159 2.35 -5.97 -12.39
C PRO A 159 1.12 -6.88 -12.22
N TYR A 160 0.06 -6.65 -12.99
CA TYR A 160 -1.12 -7.51 -12.98
C TYR A 160 -0.82 -8.95 -13.39
N GLU A 161 -0.08 -9.15 -14.49
CA GLU A 161 0.27 -10.51 -14.96
C GLU A 161 1.09 -11.27 -13.93
N VAL A 162 2.04 -10.58 -13.27
CA VAL A 162 2.87 -11.20 -12.22
C VAL A 162 2.05 -11.51 -10.97
N PHE A 163 1.16 -10.60 -10.57
CA PHE A 163 0.29 -10.80 -9.41
C PHE A 163 -0.70 -11.94 -9.64
N ALA A 164 -1.39 -11.96 -10.79
CA ALA A 164 -2.33 -13.02 -11.14
C ALA A 164 -1.65 -14.40 -11.26
N PHE A 165 -0.41 -14.45 -11.78
CA PHE A 165 0.36 -15.69 -11.81
C PHE A 165 0.65 -16.25 -10.41
N GLN A 166 0.89 -15.38 -9.43
CA GLN A 166 1.27 -15.80 -8.06
C GLN A 166 0.07 -16.11 -7.18
N TYR A 167 -0.99 -15.32 -7.27
CA TYR A 167 -2.12 -15.38 -6.33
C TYR A 167 -3.44 -15.85 -6.96
N GLY A 168 -3.46 -16.02 -8.28
CA GLY A 168 -4.67 -16.28 -9.04
C GLY A 168 -5.41 -14.99 -9.46
N GLU A 169 -6.46 -15.16 -10.25
CA GLU A 169 -7.34 -14.05 -10.68
C GLU A 169 -8.34 -13.65 -9.60
#